data_4e7082c42d6e5c3c17f9fb8597bccfc6
#
_entry.id   4e7082c42d6e5c3c17f9fb8597bccfc6
#
_cell.length_a   1.000
_cell.length_b   1.000
_cell.length_c   1.000
_cell.angle_alpha   90.00
_cell.angle_beta   90.00
_cell.angle_gamma   90.00
#
_symmetry.space_group_name_H-M   'P 1'
#
loop_
_entity.id
_entity.type
_entity.pdbx_description
1 polymer ?
#
loop_
_entity_poly.entity_id
_entity_poly.type
_entity_poly.pdbx_seq_one_letter_code
_entity_poly.pdbx_strand_id
1 'polypeptide(L)'
;GAVEAVLKQLRIENVRFLADSENPSYHPGRCAKVFSGDRLLGVLGQIHPHVAGNYGVDAELYAAELRFDALYESKGAQPVYQPLPKFPAVTRDIAVVCDASVTVGELEDAIRKGAKGLLKDAALFDIYTGVGIAPGKKSVAFNLTLRADDRSLTAEEADADVKSILTALEQECGAVLR
;
A
#
# COMPACT_ATOMS: atom_id res chain seq x y z
N GLY A 1 3.87 6.38 5.97
CA GLY A 1 4.52 7.58 6.55
C GLY A 1 3.60 8.35 7.48
N ALA A 2 3.84 9.67 7.70
CA ALA A 2 3.12 10.47 8.70
C ALA A 2 1.60 10.50 8.50
N VAL A 3 1.12 10.70 7.27
CA VAL A 3 -0.32 10.71 6.95
C VAL A 3 -0.96 9.36 7.25
N GLU A 4 -0.33 8.27 6.85
CA GLU A 4 -0.85 6.92 7.14
C GLU A 4 -0.94 6.65 8.65
N ALA A 5 0.03 7.14 9.43
CA ALA A 5 -0.01 7.04 10.89
C ALA A 5 -1.22 7.80 11.48
N VAL A 6 -1.54 9.00 10.97
CA VAL A 6 -2.73 9.76 11.37
C VAL A 6 -4.01 9.01 11.01
N LEU A 7 -4.12 8.50 9.79
CA LEU A 7 -5.30 7.76 9.32
C LEU A 7 -5.50 6.48 10.14
N LYS A 8 -4.41 5.76 10.42
CA LYS A 8 -4.43 4.56 11.28
C LYS A 8 -4.86 4.90 12.72
N GLN A 9 -4.35 6.00 13.29
CA GLN A 9 -4.75 6.44 14.64
C GLN A 9 -6.23 6.80 14.71
N LEU A 10 -6.77 7.39 13.65
CA LEU A 10 -8.20 7.68 13.51
C LEU A 10 -9.03 6.43 13.11
N ARG A 11 -8.38 5.30 12.88
CA ARG A 11 -9.01 4.04 12.44
C ARG A 11 -9.85 4.22 11.17
N ILE A 12 -9.36 5.05 10.26
CA ILE A 12 -9.98 5.24 8.95
C ILE A 12 -9.65 4.03 8.09
N GLU A 13 -10.68 3.37 7.59
CA GLU A 13 -10.60 2.17 6.76
C GLU A 13 -10.74 2.51 5.26
N ASN A 14 -10.45 1.52 4.41
CA ASN A 14 -10.56 1.63 2.95
C ASN A 14 -9.81 2.84 2.38
N VAL A 15 -8.60 3.09 2.92
CA VAL A 15 -7.74 4.18 2.48
C VAL A 15 -7.11 3.82 1.13
N ARG A 16 -7.22 4.76 0.16
CA ARG A 16 -6.58 4.65 -1.15
C ARG A 16 -5.83 5.92 -1.47
N PHE A 17 -4.66 5.77 -2.11
CA PHE A 17 -3.84 6.86 -2.61
C PHE A 17 -3.90 6.82 -4.14
N LEU A 18 -4.44 7.86 -4.75
CA LEU A 18 -4.55 7.99 -6.21
C LEU A 18 -3.60 9.08 -6.69
N ALA A 19 -2.75 8.76 -7.67
CA ALA A 19 -1.82 9.72 -8.25
C ALA A 19 -2.57 10.96 -8.76
N ASP A 20 -2.02 12.16 -8.49
CA ASP A 20 -2.55 13.44 -8.96
C ASP A 20 -1.44 14.22 -9.65
N SER A 21 -1.51 14.33 -10.96
CA SER A 21 -0.56 15.10 -11.77
C SER A 21 -1.05 16.51 -12.13
N GLU A 22 -2.25 16.88 -11.72
CA GLU A 22 -2.91 18.12 -12.16
C GLU A 22 -2.74 19.27 -11.17
N ASN A 23 -2.41 18.98 -9.91
CA ASN A 23 -2.25 20.03 -8.90
C ASN A 23 -0.94 20.80 -9.09
N PRO A 24 -0.98 22.10 -9.51
CA PRO A 24 0.21 22.85 -9.86
C PRO A 24 1.13 23.18 -8.67
N SER A 25 0.64 23.06 -7.45
CA SER A 25 1.42 23.29 -6.23
C SER A 25 2.33 22.12 -5.88
N TYR A 26 2.08 20.95 -6.45
CA TYR A 26 2.82 19.71 -6.18
C TYR A 26 3.58 19.21 -7.40
N HIS A 27 4.60 18.41 -7.16
CA HIS A 27 5.36 17.75 -8.22
C HIS A 27 4.45 16.70 -8.91
N PRO A 28 4.27 16.75 -10.25
CA PRO A 28 3.28 15.92 -10.96
C PRO A 28 3.51 14.41 -10.86
N GLY A 29 4.76 13.98 -10.63
CA GLY A 29 5.10 12.55 -10.43
C GLY A 29 5.18 12.14 -8.96
N ARG A 30 4.89 13.04 -7.99
CA ARG A 30 5.04 12.77 -6.55
C ARG A 30 3.93 13.42 -5.73
N CYS A 31 2.69 13.34 -6.25
CA CYS A 31 1.49 13.85 -5.60
C CYS A 31 0.39 12.79 -5.65
N ALA A 32 -0.40 12.70 -4.59
CA ALA A 32 -1.54 11.81 -4.51
C ALA A 32 -2.71 12.45 -3.77
N LYS A 33 -3.92 12.17 -4.22
CA LYS A 33 -5.16 12.35 -3.48
C LYS A 33 -5.38 11.17 -2.55
N VAL A 34 -5.84 11.43 -1.34
CA VAL A 34 -6.12 10.42 -0.31
C VAL A 34 -7.63 10.28 -0.17
N PHE A 35 -8.11 9.05 -0.25
CA PHE A 35 -9.53 8.73 -0.13
C PHE A 35 -9.77 7.70 0.98
N SER A 36 -10.97 7.75 1.57
CA SER A 36 -11.57 6.65 2.33
C SER A 36 -12.87 6.26 1.62
N GLY A 37 -12.89 5.06 1.02
CA GLY A 37 -13.93 4.72 0.06
C GLY A 37 -13.97 5.75 -1.09
N ASP A 38 -15.10 6.43 -1.25
CA ASP A 38 -15.26 7.48 -2.28
C ASP A 38 -15.07 8.91 -1.74
N ARG A 39 -14.79 9.04 -0.45
CA ARG A 39 -14.63 10.36 0.20
C ARG A 39 -13.20 10.85 0.10
N LEU A 40 -12.98 12.01 -0.51
CA LEU A 40 -11.68 12.68 -0.53
C LEU A 40 -11.33 13.20 0.86
N LEU A 41 -10.23 12.71 1.42
CA LEU A 41 -9.67 13.15 2.70
C LEU A 41 -8.67 14.28 2.56
N GLY A 42 -8.00 14.39 1.41
CA GLY A 42 -7.01 15.43 1.17
C GLY A 42 -6.04 15.09 0.06
N VAL A 43 -4.95 15.84 0.01
CA VAL A 43 -3.85 15.69 -0.94
C VAL A 43 -2.52 15.69 -0.19
N LEU A 44 -1.55 14.96 -0.71
CA LEU A 44 -0.17 14.97 -0.19
C LEU A 44 0.83 14.78 -1.32
N GLY A 45 2.05 15.26 -1.10
CA GLY A 45 3.10 15.07 -2.09
C GLY A 45 4.31 15.96 -1.84
N GLN A 46 5.24 15.90 -2.78
CA GLN A 46 6.34 16.84 -2.86
C GLN A 46 5.82 18.17 -3.41
N ILE A 47 6.11 19.26 -2.72
CA ILE A 47 5.83 20.61 -3.25
C ILE A 47 6.66 20.80 -4.53
N HIS A 48 6.04 21.40 -5.54
CA HIS A 48 6.72 21.66 -6.81
C HIS A 48 7.96 22.54 -6.57
N PRO A 49 9.14 22.20 -7.12
CA PRO A 49 10.38 22.95 -6.88
C PRO A 49 10.27 24.45 -7.17
N HIS A 50 9.57 24.84 -8.23
CA HIS A 50 9.32 26.25 -8.51
C HIS A 50 8.50 26.95 -7.43
N VAL A 51 7.50 26.26 -6.87
CA VAL A 51 6.69 26.81 -5.77
C VAL A 51 7.54 26.96 -4.50
N ALA A 52 8.32 25.94 -4.13
CA ALA A 52 9.25 26.03 -3.01
C ALA A 52 10.25 27.19 -3.18
N GLY A 53 10.83 27.34 -4.38
CA GLY A 53 11.75 28.43 -4.72
C GLY A 53 11.14 29.83 -4.58
N ASN A 54 9.85 30.03 -4.87
CA ASN A 54 9.15 31.29 -4.65
C ASN A 54 9.12 31.72 -3.17
N TYR A 55 9.26 30.76 -2.26
CA TYR A 55 9.34 30.97 -0.80
C TYR A 55 10.77 30.87 -0.25
N GLY A 56 11.79 30.83 -1.14
CA GLY A 56 13.19 30.76 -0.75
C GLY A 56 13.60 29.39 -0.18
N VAL A 57 12.85 28.33 -0.43
CA VAL A 57 13.18 26.98 0.00
C VAL A 57 13.91 26.23 -1.12
N ASP A 58 15.19 25.94 -0.89
CA ASP A 58 16.05 25.18 -1.81
C ASP A 58 16.30 23.75 -1.28
N ALA A 59 15.20 23.06 -0.98
CA ALA A 59 15.22 21.69 -0.49
C ALA A 59 13.96 20.94 -0.92
N GLU A 60 14.01 19.61 -0.92
CA GLU A 60 12.81 18.80 -1.12
C GLU A 60 11.85 19.03 0.05
N LEU A 61 10.67 19.56 -0.23
CA LEU A 61 9.62 19.82 0.74
C LEU A 61 8.43 18.93 0.45
N TYR A 62 7.98 18.20 1.46
CA TYR A 62 6.77 17.37 1.39
C TYR A 62 5.69 17.98 2.27
N ALA A 63 4.48 18.06 1.76
CA ALA A 63 3.34 18.60 2.47
C ALA A 63 2.09 17.73 2.29
N ALA A 64 1.19 17.83 3.25
CA ALA A 64 -0.14 17.24 3.17
C ALA A 64 -1.19 18.25 3.64
N GLU A 65 -2.26 18.36 2.87
CA GLU A 65 -3.45 19.12 3.23
C GLU A 65 -4.61 18.15 3.40
N LEU A 66 -5.12 18.04 4.63
CA LEU A 66 -6.18 17.11 4.99
C LEU A 66 -7.42 17.86 5.42
N ARG A 67 -8.58 17.42 4.95
CA ARG A 67 -9.87 17.98 5.30
C ARG A 67 -10.31 17.44 6.66
N PHE A 68 -10.35 18.30 7.66
CA PHE A 68 -10.67 17.92 9.02
C PHE A 68 -12.09 17.33 9.15
N ASP A 69 -13.07 17.94 8.48
CA ASP A 69 -14.45 17.46 8.41
C ASP A 69 -14.51 16.03 7.84
N ALA A 70 -13.83 15.78 6.73
CA ALA A 70 -13.80 14.48 6.09
C ALA A 70 -13.10 13.41 6.98
N LEU A 71 -12.02 13.77 7.66
CA LEU A 71 -11.35 12.89 8.63
C LEU A 71 -12.29 12.55 9.80
N TYR A 72 -12.96 13.57 10.35
CA TYR A 72 -13.86 13.39 11.48
C TYR A 72 -15.05 12.48 11.14
N GLU A 73 -15.64 12.65 9.97
CA GLU A 73 -16.75 11.83 9.49
C GLU A 73 -16.34 10.42 9.07
N SER A 74 -15.08 10.24 8.65
CA SER A 74 -14.54 8.94 8.24
C SER A 74 -13.88 8.17 9.38
N LYS A 75 -13.78 8.75 10.58
CA LYS A 75 -13.14 8.08 11.73
C LYS A 75 -13.84 6.75 12.04
N GLY A 76 -13.03 5.73 12.32
CA GLY A 76 -13.54 4.42 12.71
C GLY A 76 -14.23 4.39 14.09
N ALA A 77 -14.96 3.33 14.34
CA ALA A 77 -15.63 3.09 15.62
C ALA A 77 -14.64 3.01 16.79
N GLN A 78 -15.14 3.12 17.99
CA GLN A 78 -14.36 2.89 19.22
C GLN A 78 -13.74 1.49 19.18
N PRO A 79 -12.48 1.33 19.66
CA PRO A 79 -11.86 0.02 19.69
C PRO A 79 -12.66 -0.94 20.57
N VAL A 80 -13.01 -2.06 20.00
CA VAL A 80 -13.62 -3.17 20.75
C VAL A 80 -12.51 -4.19 21.05
N TYR A 81 -12.50 -4.70 22.26
CA TYR A 81 -11.55 -5.73 22.64
C TYR A 81 -11.66 -6.93 21.69
N GLN A 82 -10.54 -7.31 21.09
CA GLN A 82 -10.41 -8.52 20.30
C GLN A 82 -9.46 -9.48 21.05
N PRO A 83 -9.88 -10.74 21.31
CA PRO A 83 -9.00 -11.73 21.91
C PRO A 83 -7.72 -11.90 21.08
N LEU A 84 -6.62 -12.15 21.77
CA LEU A 84 -5.38 -12.50 21.07
C LEU A 84 -5.61 -13.77 20.23
N PRO A 85 -5.02 -13.86 19.03
CA PRO A 85 -5.12 -15.03 18.19
C PRO A 85 -4.61 -16.27 18.92
N LYS A 86 -5.39 -17.35 18.88
CA LYS A 86 -5.03 -18.61 19.52
C LYS A 86 -3.98 -19.41 18.73
N PHE A 87 -3.90 -19.19 17.42
CA PHE A 87 -3.03 -19.95 16.53
C PHE A 87 -1.94 -19.03 15.95
N PRO A 88 -0.70 -19.55 15.76
CA PRO A 88 0.39 -18.76 15.23
C PRO A 88 0.16 -18.39 13.77
N ALA A 89 0.69 -17.26 13.36
CA ALA A 89 0.77 -16.88 11.95
C ALA A 89 1.97 -17.55 11.28
N VAL A 90 1.84 -17.79 9.98
CA VAL A 90 2.93 -18.23 9.10
C VAL A 90 3.27 -17.04 8.18
N THR A 91 4.54 -16.70 8.07
CA THR A 91 5.00 -15.65 7.17
C THR A 91 5.60 -16.24 5.89
N ARG A 92 5.40 -15.55 4.77
CA ARG A 92 6.01 -15.85 3.47
C ARG A 92 6.46 -14.58 2.81
N ASP A 93 7.71 -14.58 2.33
CA ASP A 93 8.24 -13.50 1.53
C ASP A 93 8.04 -13.83 0.06
N ILE A 94 7.56 -12.85 -0.69
CA ILE A 94 7.47 -12.92 -2.15
C ILE A 94 8.19 -11.71 -2.74
N ALA A 95 8.90 -11.91 -3.84
CA ALA A 95 9.47 -10.84 -4.64
C ALA A 95 8.99 -10.99 -6.07
N VAL A 96 8.33 -9.98 -6.61
CA VAL A 96 7.78 -9.99 -7.97
C VAL A 96 8.38 -8.89 -8.81
N VAL A 97 8.54 -9.16 -10.10
CA VAL A 97 9.00 -8.20 -11.10
C VAL A 97 7.81 -7.75 -11.93
N CYS A 98 7.59 -6.45 -12.01
CA CYS A 98 6.51 -5.83 -12.79
C CYS A 98 7.01 -4.61 -13.54
N ASP A 99 6.16 -4.01 -14.39
CA ASP A 99 6.46 -2.73 -15.04
C ASP A 99 6.60 -1.60 -13.99
N ALA A 100 7.48 -0.66 -14.26
CA ALA A 100 7.74 0.45 -13.35
C ALA A 100 6.49 1.34 -13.11
N SER A 101 5.56 1.36 -14.08
CA SER A 101 4.29 2.09 -14.00
C SER A 101 3.27 1.49 -13.04
N VAL A 102 3.33 0.16 -12.79
CA VAL A 102 2.42 -0.51 -11.84
C VAL A 102 2.67 0.03 -10.44
N THR A 103 1.64 0.53 -9.79
CA THR A 103 1.75 1.09 -8.44
C THR A 103 1.79 -0.02 -7.37
N VAL A 104 2.32 0.31 -6.20
CA VAL A 104 2.30 -0.62 -5.05
C VAL A 104 0.87 -0.95 -4.63
N GLY A 105 -0.03 0.04 -4.69
CA GLY A 105 -1.45 -0.15 -4.37
C GLY A 105 -2.14 -1.17 -5.28
N GLU A 106 -1.86 -1.16 -6.59
CA GLU A 106 -2.38 -2.17 -7.52
C GLU A 106 -1.87 -3.58 -7.18
N LEU A 107 -0.59 -3.70 -6.79
CA LEU A 107 -0.03 -4.97 -6.34
C LEU A 107 -0.68 -5.45 -5.03
N GLU A 108 -0.89 -4.55 -4.06
CA GLU A 108 -1.58 -4.89 -2.81
C GLU A 108 -3.03 -5.31 -3.04
N ASP A 109 -3.74 -4.65 -3.95
CA ASP A 109 -5.11 -5.02 -4.31
C ASP A 109 -5.16 -6.39 -4.98
N ALA A 110 -4.22 -6.69 -5.89
CA ALA A 110 -4.08 -8.00 -6.51
C ALA A 110 -3.75 -9.09 -5.47
N ILE A 111 -2.88 -8.81 -4.51
CA ILE A 111 -2.56 -9.72 -3.39
C ILE A 111 -3.82 -10.03 -2.58
N ARG A 112 -4.59 -9.00 -2.18
CA ARG A 112 -5.84 -9.19 -1.41
C ARG A 112 -6.89 -9.97 -2.19
N LYS A 113 -7.01 -9.71 -3.49
CA LYS A 113 -7.94 -10.40 -4.40
C LYS A 113 -7.57 -11.87 -4.61
N GLY A 114 -6.27 -12.18 -4.70
CA GLY A 114 -5.77 -13.54 -4.88
C GLY A 114 -5.83 -14.39 -3.61
N ALA A 115 -5.87 -13.76 -2.44
CA ALA A 115 -5.89 -14.45 -1.15
C ALA A 115 -7.23 -15.15 -0.90
N LYS A 116 -7.16 -16.38 -0.34
CA LYS A 116 -8.33 -17.23 -0.05
C LYS A 116 -8.83 -17.11 1.41
N GLY A 117 -8.63 -15.94 2.02
CA GLY A 117 -9.10 -15.66 3.39
C GLY A 117 -8.09 -15.97 4.50
N LEU A 118 -6.91 -16.50 4.17
CA LEU A 118 -5.85 -16.74 5.14
C LEU A 118 -4.94 -15.53 5.34
N LEU A 119 -4.87 -14.63 4.38
CA LEU A 119 -4.06 -13.42 4.44
C LEU A 119 -4.58 -12.46 5.53
N LYS A 120 -3.72 -12.13 6.48
CA LYS A 120 -4.00 -11.14 7.54
C LYS A 120 -3.30 -9.82 7.27
N ASP A 121 -2.11 -9.85 6.66
CA ASP A 121 -1.34 -8.65 6.32
C ASP A 121 -0.44 -8.90 5.12
N ALA A 122 -0.17 -7.84 4.35
CA ALA A 122 0.78 -7.81 3.26
C ALA A 122 1.63 -6.54 3.40
N ALA A 123 2.84 -6.68 3.91
CA ALA A 123 3.74 -5.56 4.16
C ALA A 123 4.79 -5.43 3.07
N LEU A 124 4.78 -4.29 2.38
CA LEU A 124 5.88 -3.92 1.48
C LEU A 124 7.14 -3.72 2.31
N PHE A 125 8.26 -4.34 1.91
CA PHE A 125 9.54 -4.12 2.60
C PHE A 125 10.69 -3.71 1.67
N ASP A 126 10.59 -3.95 0.35
CA ASP A 126 11.63 -3.53 -0.59
C ASP A 126 11.09 -3.21 -1.99
N ILE A 127 11.69 -2.20 -2.63
CA ILE A 127 11.50 -1.89 -4.05
C ILE A 127 12.89 -1.70 -4.67
N TYR A 128 13.23 -2.54 -5.63
CA TYR A 128 14.54 -2.55 -6.27
C TYR A 128 14.46 -2.31 -7.78
N THR A 129 15.27 -1.36 -8.26
CA THR A 129 15.41 -1.00 -9.68
C THR A 129 16.90 -0.96 -10.04
N GLY A 130 17.56 -2.09 -10.10
CA GLY A 130 19.01 -2.12 -10.31
C GLY A 130 19.47 -3.28 -11.19
N VAL A 131 20.73 -3.62 -11.03
CA VAL A 131 21.36 -4.72 -11.79
C VAL A 131 20.56 -6.01 -11.63
N GLY A 132 20.24 -6.67 -12.75
CA GLY A 132 19.43 -7.89 -12.79
C GLY A 132 17.93 -7.66 -12.99
N ILE A 133 17.48 -6.40 -13.06
CA ILE A 133 16.09 -6.03 -13.44
C ILE A 133 16.14 -5.37 -14.83
N ALA A 134 15.24 -5.79 -15.72
CA ALA A 134 15.15 -5.24 -17.07
C ALA A 134 14.81 -3.74 -17.03
N PRO A 135 15.30 -2.92 -17.99
CA PRO A 135 14.91 -1.53 -18.11
C PRO A 135 13.39 -1.37 -18.16
N GLY A 136 12.85 -0.37 -17.45
CA GLY A 136 11.41 -0.13 -17.37
C GLY A 136 10.65 -1.06 -16.42
N LYS A 137 11.36 -1.95 -15.70
CA LYS A 137 10.77 -2.82 -14.69
C LYS A 137 11.31 -2.52 -13.29
N LYS A 138 10.61 -3.02 -12.28
CA LYS A 138 11.02 -2.98 -10.88
C LYS A 138 10.71 -4.32 -10.21
N SER A 139 11.51 -4.67 -9.21
CA SER A 139 11.23 -5.77 -8.28
C SER A 139 10.59 -5.18 -7.03
N VAL A 140 9.49 -5.76 -6.59
CA VAL A 140 8.77 -5.34 -5.39
C VAL A 140 8.63 -6.54 -4.47
N ALA A 141 9.01 -6.39 -3.21
CA ALA A 141 9.02 -7.47 -2.25
C ALA A 141 8.02 -7.22 -1.11
N PHE A 142 7.22 -8.23 -0.82
CA PHE A 142 6.21 -8.23 0.23
C PHE A 142 6.45 -9.37 1.22
N ASN A 143 6.23 -9.07 2.50
CA ASN A 143 6.06 -10.06 3.54
C ASN A 143 4.57 -10.31 3.73
N LEU A 144 4.12 -11.54 3.51
CA LEU A 144 2.74 -11.98 3.67
C LEU A 144 2.59 -12.66 5.02
N THR A 145 1.64 -12.22 5.82
CA THR A 145 1.27 -12.86 7.09
C THR A 145 -0.02 -13.63 6.91
N LEU A 146 0.05 -14.95 7.00
CA LEU A 146 -1.05 -15.88 6.81
C LEU A 146 -1.45 -16.51 8.13
N ARG A 147 -2.75 -16.64 8.41
CA ARG A 147 -3.28 -17.31 9.62
C ARG A 147 -4.72 -17.76 9.41
N ALA A 148 -5.03 -18.97 9.87
CA ALA A 148 -6.40 -19.39 10.11
C ALA A 148 -6.84 -19.02 11.53
N ASP A 149 -8.13 -18.74 11.72
CA ASP A 149 -8.67 -18.33 13.02
C ASP A 149 -9.11 -19.53 13.88
N ASP A 150 -9.24 -20.72 13.27
CA ASP A 150 -9.75 -21.95 13.85
C ASP A 150 -8.71 -23.04 14.08
N ARG A 151 -7.53 -22.96 13.44
CA ARG A 151 -6.46 -23.95 13.51
C ARG A 151 -5.08 -23.38 13.20
N SER A 152 -4.03 -24.15 13.48
CA SER A 152 -2.69 -23.89 12.93
C SER A 152 -2.66 -24.22 11.43
N LEU A 153 -2.04 -23.35 10.63
CA LEU A 153 -1.84 -23.61 9.19
C LEU A 153 -0.74 -24.64 8.97
N THR A 154 -0.92 -25.51 7.99
CA THR A 154 0.16 -26.32 7.44
C THR A 154 0.97 -25.52 6.42
N ALA A 155 2.18 -26.00 6.11
CA ALA A 155 3.02 -25.35 5.09
C ALA A 155 2.34 -25.42 3.71
N GLU A 156 1.70 -26.53 3.40
CA GLU A 156 1.02 -26.76 2.12
C GLU A 156 -0.18 -25.82 1.91
N GLU A 157 -0.95 -25.56 2.98
CA GLU A 157 -2.06 -24.61 2.95
C GLU A 157 -1.56 -23.16 2.69
N ALA A 158 -0.50 -22.76 3.39
CA ALA A 158 0.13 -21.46 3.19
C ALA A 158 0.68 -21.30 1.77
N ASP A 159 1.38 -22.31 1.26
CA ASP A 159 1.96 -22.30 -0.09
C ASP A 159 0.88 -22.31 -1.19
N ALA A 160 -0.25 -22.97 -0.95
CA ALA A 160 -1.39 -22.95 -1.86
C ALA A 160 -2.06 -21.56 -1.94
N ASP A 161 -2.13 -20.82 -0.83
CA ASP A 161 -2.65 -19.43 -0.80
C ASP A 161 -1.68 -18.49 -1.50
N VAL A 162 -0.37 -18.61 -1.23
CA VAL A 162 0.67 -17.84 -1.93
C VAL A 162 0.64 -18.08 -3.44
N LYS A 163 0.45 -19.32 -3.89
CA LYS A 163 0.32 -19.64 -5.32
C LYS A 163 -0.89 -18.95 -5.96
N SER A 164 -2.01 -18.88 -5.25
CA SER A 164 -3.19 -18.14 -5.69
C SER A 164 -2.93 -16.64 -5.80
N ILE A 165 -2.23 -16.06 -4.82
CA ILE A 165 -1.80 -14.66 -4.82
C ILE A 165 -0.88 -14.37 -6.00
N LEU A 166 0.13 -15.21 -6.26
CA LEU A 166 1.03 -15.04 -7.39
C LEU A 166 0.30 -15.12 -8.73
N THR A 167 -0.68 -16.01 -8.86
CA THR A 167 -1.53 -16.08 -10.07
C THR A 167 -2.32 -14.79 -10.28
N ALA A 168 -2.89 -14.21 -9.22
CA ALA A 168 -3.61 -12.94 -9.31
C ALA A 168 -2.68 -11.77 -9.68
N LEU A 169 -1.48 -11.73 -9.10
CA LEU A 169 -0.45 -10.73 -9.43
C LEU A 169 -0.04 -10.78 -10.90
N GLU A 170 0.12 -11.97 -11.45
CA GLU A 170 0.44 -12.16 -12.86
C GLU A 170 -0.73 -11.72 -13.76
N GLN A 171 -1.96 -12.11 -13.43
CA GLN A 171 -3.15 -11.81 -14.24
C GLN A 171 -3.53 -10.32 -14.22
N GLU A 172 -3.48 -9.68 -13.05
CA GLU A 172 -3.95 -8.30 -12.87
C GLU A 172 -2.87 -7.26 -13.18
N CYS A 173 -1.62 -7.55 -12.82
CA CYS A 173 -0.50 -6.59 -12.88
C CYS A 173 0.63 -7.00 -13.81
N GLY A 174 0.56 -8.20 -14.46
CA GLY A 174 1.68 -8.75 -15.21
C GLY A 174 2.94 -8.95 -14.35
N ALA A 175 2.77 -9.10 -13.02
CA ALA A 175 3.85 -9.25 -12.07
C ALA A 175 4.23 -10.73 -11.92
N VAL A 176 5.47 -11.07 -12.22
CA VAL A 176 5.98 -12.44 -12.18
C VAL A 176 6.95 -12.62 -11.03
N LEU A 177 6.96 -13.81 -10.43
CA LEU A 177 7.89 -14.15 -9.36
C LEU A 177 9.33 -14.00 -9.87
N ARG A 178 10.17 -13.38 -9.02
CA ARG A 178 11.60 -13.17 -9.30
C ARG A 178 12.41 -14.44 -9.14
#